data_061b35332484cac1d4fd0ef735b13e92
#
_entry.id   061b35332484cac1d4fd0ef735b13e92
#
_cell.length_a   1.000
_cell.length_b   1.000
_cell.length_c   1.000
_cell.angle_alpha   90.00
_cell.angle_beta   90.00
_cell.angle_gamma   90.00
#
_symmetry.space_group_name_H-M   'P 1'
#
loop_
_entity.id
_entity.type
_entity.pdbx_description
1 polymer ?
#
loop_
_entity_poly.entity_id
_entity_poly.type
_entity_poly.pdbx_seq_one_letter_code
_entity_poly.pdbx_strand_id
1 'polypeptide(L)'
;MINYNDSEVGVYHPICENALNKTLRLLGQERNYRVLHHRYTGSLEMDFVIENITTHKYLCVIEVKRTPAAVNSTRYQFQAMSYVQSNVGLTEKPYYILTNLERAILFRYDSARQRTYQQMLQPGLSIIGDFQSFADENALCDALSIYFKDTINTILADD
;
A
#
# COMPACT_ATOMS: atom_id res chain seq x y z
N MET A 1 -8.60 20.78 4.50
CA MET A 1 -8.21 19.62 3.67
C MET A 1 -6.77 19.25 3.96
N ILE A 2 -6.39 18.01 3.73
CA ILE A 2 -5.03 17.50 3.92
C ILE A 2 -4.00 18.29 3.10
N ASN A 3 -2.79 18.48 3.64
CA ASN A 3 -1.66 19.12 2.96
C ASN A 3 -0.34 18.39 3.26
N TYR A 4 0.74 18.78 2.59
CA TYR A 4 2.03 18.09 2.68
C TYR A 4 2.73 18.24 4.03
N ASN A 5 2.30 19.18 4.87
CA ASN A 5 2.85 19.38 6.20
C ASN A 5 2.10 18.64 7.30
N ASP A 6 0.98 18.01 6.97
CA ASP A 6 0.20 17.23 7.91
C ASP A 6 0.96 15.96 8.33
N SER A 7 0.68 15.48 9.53
CA SER A 7 1.31 14.27 10.06
C SER A 7 0.96 13.02 9.22
N GLU A 8 1.96 12.24 8.83
CA GLU A 8 1.73 10.94 8.19
C GLU A 8 0.86 10.05 9.07
N VAL A 9 1.23 9.86 10.32
CA VAL A 9 0.53 8.97 11.25
C VAL A 9 -0.80 9.56 11.72
N GLY A 10 -0.86 10.87 11.96
CA GLY A 10 -2.05 11.52 12.50
C GLY A 10 -3.13 11.83 11.47
N VAL A 11 -2.79 12.04 10.21
CA VAL A 11 -3.71 12.46 9.15
C VAL A 11 -3.74 11.50 7.97
N TYR A 12 -2.59 11.20 7.38
CA TYR A 12 -2.52 10.37 6.18
C TYR A 12 -2.92 8.90 6.46
N HIS A 13 -2.41 8.33 7.54
CA HIS A 13 -2.70 6.93 7.89
C HIS A 13 -4.19 6.68 8.14
N PRO A 14 -4.93 7.49 8.92
CA PRO A 14 -6.37 7.26 9.09
C PRO A 14 -7.16 7.29 7.78
N ILE A 15 -6.84 8.20 6.87
CA ILE A 15 -7.51 8.29 5.56
C ILE A 15 -7.20 7.05 4.73
N CYS A 16 -5.95 6.63 4.68
CA CYS A 16 -5.53 5.43 3.96
C CYS A 16 -6.19 4.18 4.51
N GLU A 17 -6.20 4.01 5.82
CA GLU A 17 -6.82 2.86 6.50
C GLU A 17 -8.31 2.78 6.21
N ASN A 18 -9.02 3.90 6.29
CA ASN A 18 -10.45 3.99 5.98
C ASN A 18 -10.72 3.58 4.53
N ALA A 19 -9.90 4.06 3.58
CA ALA A 19 -10.03 3.72 2.17
C ALA A 19 -9.78 2.22 1.92
N LEU A 20 -8.75 1.65 2.54
CA LEU A 20 -8.43 0.22 2.42
C LEU A 20 -9.54 -0.66 2.99
N ASN A 21 -10.03 -0.35 4.17
CA ASN A 21 -11.13 -1.09 4.80
C ASN A 21 -12.42 -0.98 3.98
N LYS A 22 -12.74 0.20 3.48
CA LYS A 22 -13.88 0.41 2.58
C LYS A 22 -13.75 -0.46 1.33
N THR A 23 -12.56 -0.54 0.77
CA THR A 23 -12.28 -1.36 -0.42
C THR A 23 -12.55 -2.83 -0.17
N LEU A 24 -12.08 -3.38 0.95
CA LEU A 24 -12.34 -4.77 1.29
C LEU A 24 -13.85 -5.05 1.42
N ARG A 25 -14.60 -4.13 2.02
CA ARG A 25 -16.06 -4.25 2.11
C ARG A 25 -16.73 -4.20 0.74
N LEU A 26 -16.31 -3.28 -0.13
CA LEU A 26 -16.84 -3.17 -1.49
C LEU A 26 -16.57 -4.41 -2.33
N LEU A 27 -15.45 -5.10 -2.08
CA LEU A 27 -15.11 -6.36 -2.73
C LEU A 27 -15.76 -7.58 -2.07
N GLY A 28 -16.45 -7.41 -0.94
CA GLY A 28 -17.02 -8.52 -0.17
C GLY A 28 -15.97 -9.44 0.43
N GLN A 29 -14.77 -8.93 0.73
CA GLN A 29 -13.62 -9.72 1.16
C GLN A 29 -13.21 -9.49 2.62
N GLU A 30 -13.97 -8.72 3.38
CA GLU A 30 -13.66 -8.35 4.77
C GLU A 30 -13.66 -9.54 5.73
N ARG A 31 -14.21 -10.68 5.34
CA ARG A 31 -14.17 -11.92 6.13
C ARG A 31 -12.94 -12.78 5.87
N ASN A 32 -12.27 -12.56 4.73
CA ASN A 32 -11.12 -13.36 4.30
C ASN A 32 -9.80 -12.63 4.48
N TYR A 33 -9.84 -11.31 4.43
CA TYR A 33 -8.67 -10.44 4.51
C TYR A 33 -8.92 -9.28 5.46
N ARG A 34 -7.84 -8.78 6.05
CA ARG A 34 -7.91 -7.59 6.91
C ARG A 34 -6.73 -6.68 6.71
N VAL A 35 -6.95 -5.40 6.96
CA VAL A 35 -5.92 -4.37 7.00
C VAL A 35 -5.39 -4.29 8.42
N LEU A 36 -4.07 -4.36 8.58
CA LEU A 36 -3.40 -4.18 9.87
C LEU A 36 -2.45 -2.99 9.77
N HIS A 37 -2.36 -2.22 10.84
CA HIS A 37 -1.54 -1.01 10.94
C HIS A 37 -0.32 -1.28 11.81
N HIS A 38 0.85 -0.75 11.43
CA HIS A 38 2.11 -0.88 12.17
C HIS A 38 2.47 -2.33 12.49
N ARG A 39 2.70 -3.13 11.45
CA ARG A 39 3.18 -4.51 11.58
C ARG A 39 4.65 -4.60 11.20
N TYR A 40 5.30 -5.67 11.65
CA TYR A 40 6.73 -5.87 11.46
C TYR A 40 7.01 -7.07 10.56
N THR A 41 8.05 -6.94 9.73
CA THR A 41 8.74 -8.06 9.12
C THR A 41 10.17 -8.05 9.64
N GLY A 42 10.52 -9.01 10.50
CA GLY A 42 11.75 -8.92 11.28
C GLY A 42 11.77 -7.68 12.17
N SER A 43 12.78 -6.83 12.03
CA SER A 43 12.91 -5.54 12.74
C SER A 43 12.33 -4.35 11.98
N LEU A 44 11.82 -4.55 10.76
CA LEU A 44 11.33 -3.48 9.90
C LEU A 44 9.83 -3.26 10.11
N GLU A 45 9.43 -2.01 10.38
CA GLU A 45 8.05 -1.62 10.52
C GLU A 45 7.43 -1.26 9.18
N MET A 46 6.25 -1.83 8.91
CA MET A 46 5.43 -1.55 7.74
C MET A 46 4.24 -0.70 8.15
N ASP A 47 3.88 0.33 7.36
CA ASP A 47 2.75 1.20 7.69
C ASP A 47 1.45 0.42 7.73
N PHE A 48 1.11 -0.27 6.64
CA PHE A 48 -0.06 -1.14 6.56
C PHE A 48 0.29 -2.44 5.85
N VAL A 49 -0.44 -3.48 6.20
CA VAL A 49 -0.42 -4.76 5.48
C VAL A 49 -1.84 -5.23 5.23
N ILE A 50 -2.01 -6.01 4.15
CA ILE A 50 -3.22 -6.80 3.94
C ILE A 50 -2.88 -8.24 4.29
N GLU A 51 -3.58 -8.78 5.28
CA GLU A 51 -3.36 -10.13 5.79
C GLU A 51 -4.49 -11.07 5.32
N ASN A 52 -4.10 -12.25 4.87
CA ASN A 52 -5.05 -13.37 4.76
C ASN A 52 -5.36 -13.87 6.18
N ILE A 53 -6.61 -13.80 6.59
CA ILE A 53 -7.03 -14.13 7.97
C ILE A 53 -6.77 -15.60 8.30
N THR A 54 -6.88 -16.49 7.32
CA THR A 54 -6.69 -17.93 7.52
C THR A 54 -5.22 -18.31 7.63
N THR A 55 -4.38 -17.81 6.73
CA THR A 55 -2.94 -18.18 6.69
C THR A 55 -2.06 -17.29 7.56
N HIS A 56 -2.58 -16.13 7.98
CA HIS A 56 -1.84 -15.08 8.69
C HIS A 56 -0.64 -14.53 7.91
N LYS A 57 -0.61 -14.74 6.60
CA LYS A 57 0.42 -14.18 5.72
C LYS A 57 0.00 -12.81 5.19
N TYR A 58 0.98 -11.93 5.04
CA TYR A 58 0.81 -10.60 4.46
C TYR A 58 1.02 -10.65 2.96
N LEU A 59 -0.01 -10.29 2.18
CA LEU A 59 0.03 -10.32 0.72
C LEU A 59 0.57 -9.04 0.13
N CYS A 60 0.38 -7.94 0.84
CA CYS A 60 0.67 -6.61 0.36
C CYS A 60 1.12 -5.73 1.52
N VAL A 61 2.14 -4.94 1.26
CA VAL A 61 2.59 -3.86 2.14
C VAL A 61 2.20 -2.53 1.50
N ILE A 62 1.61 -1.63 2.28
CA ILE A 62 1.29 -0.27 1.83
C ILE A 62 2.11 0.71 2.67
N GLU A 63 2.96 1.49 2.01
CA GLU A 63 3.74 2.56 2.62
C GLU A 63 3.18 3.92 2.21
N VAL A 64 3.00 4.78 3.19
CA VAL A 64 2.40 6.11 3.02
C VAL A 64 3.45 7.18 3.29
N LYS A 65 3.62 8.09 2.32
CA LYS A 65 4.51 9.25 2.40
C LYS A 65 3.69 10.53 2.21
N ARG A 66 4.26 11.68 2.56
CA ARG A 66 3.52 12.96 2.52
C ARG A 66 3.50 13.62 1.14
N THR A 67 4.52 13.42 0.33
CA THR A 67 4.71 14.22 -0.89
C THR A 67 4.70 13.36 -2.14
N PRO A 68 4.28 13.92 -3.29
CA PRO A 68 4.34 13.21 -4.57
C PRO A 68 5.77 12.81 -4.95
N ALA A 69 6.76 13.64 -4.63
CA ALA A 69 8.17 13.34 -4.91
C ALA A 69 8.65 12.09 -4.18
N ALA A 70 8.17 11.83 -2.97
CA ALA A 70 8.52 10.65 -2.20
C ALA A 70 8.09 9.36 -2.90
N VAL A 71 6.96 9.37 -3.60
CA VAL A 71 6.45 8.20 -4.34
C VAL A 71 7.40 7.78 -5.47
N ASN A 72 8.09 8.74 -6.08
CA ASN A 72 9.08 8.48 -7.13
C ASN A 72 10.50 8.27 -6.58
N SER A 73 10.69 8.32 -5.27
CA SER A 73 12.00 8.21 -4.63
C SER A 73 12.53 6.78 -4.68
N THR A 74 13.73 6.60 -5.21
CA THR A 74 14.46 5.32 -5.19
C THR A 74 14.65 4.80 -3.77
N ARG A 75 14.87 5.69 -2.81
CA ARG A 75 15.04 5.34 -1.39
C ARG A 75 13.87 4.52 -0.87
N TYR A 76 12.63 4.95 -1.13
CA TYR A 76 11.45 4.26 -0.65
C TYR A 76 11.12 3.01 -1.47
N GLN A 77 11.52 2.97 -2.71
CA GLN A 77 11.47 1.76 -3.53
C GLN A 77 12.45 0.71 -3.02
N PHE A 78 13.65 1.10 -2.61
CA PHE A 78 14.59 0.20 -1.92
C PHE A 78 14.06 -0.32 -0.59
N GLN A 79 13.27 0.47 0.12
CA GLN A 79 12.63 0.04 1.36
C GLN A 79 11.70 -1.16 1.11
N ALA A 80 10.97 -1.17 0.00
CA ALA A 80 10.15 -2.32 -0.40
C ALA A 80 10.99 -3.60 -0.52
N MET A 81 12.14 -3.49 -1.15
CA MET A 81 13.06 -4.63 -1.29
C MET A 81 13.57 -5.13 0.07
N SER A 82 13.82 -4.22 1.00
CA SER A 82 14.24 -4.57 2.37
C SER A 82 13.18 -5.40 3.09
N TYR A 83 11.91 -5.05 2.97
CA TYR A 83 10.81 -5.82 3.55
C TYR A 83 10.76 -7.23 2.97
N VAL A 84 10.87 -7.36 1.66
CA VAL A 84 10.81 -8.65 0.99
C VAL A 84 12.02 -9.52 1.34
N GLN A 85 13.20 -8.94 1.48
CA GLN A 85 14.40 -9.65 1.92
C GLN A 85 14.27 -10.17 3.35
N SER A 86 13.64 -9.43 4.24
CA SER A 86 13.32 -9.89 5.59
C SER A 86 12.36 -11.07 5.58
N ASN A 87 11.32 -11.00 4.75
CA ASN A 87 10.35 -12.05 4.42
C ASN A 87 9.58 -12.66 5.61
N VAL A 88 9.70 -12.13 6.81
CA VAL A 88 8.97 -12.65 7.97
C VAL A 88 7.50 -12.27 7.88
N GLY A 89 6.62 -13.27 7.80
CA GLY A 89 5.18 -13.08 7.72
C GLY A 89 4.64 -12.73 6.34
N LEU A 90 5.49 -12.44 5.36
CA LEU A 90 5.08 -12.14 4.00
C LEU A 90 4.85 -13.42 3.18
N THR A 91 4.00 -13.31 2.15
CA THR A 91 3.88 -14.35 1.12
C THR A 91 5.16 -14.43 0.30
N GLU A 92 5.29 -15.47 -0.52
CA GLU A 92 6.49 -15.67 -1.37
C GLU A 92 6.67 -14.57 -2.41
N LYS A 93 5.57 -14.02 -2.93
CA LYS A 93 5.55 -12.97 -3.96
C LYS A 93 4.70 -11.78 -3.52
N PRO A 94 5.12 -11.04 -2.50
CA PRO A 94 4.32 -9.97 -1.94
C PRO A 94 4.23 -8.79 -2.90
N TYR A 95 3.12 -8.08 -2.79
CA TYR A 95 2.94 -6.78 -3.43
C TYR A 95 3.35 -5.65 -2.48
N TYR A 96 3.71 -4.52 -3.06
CA TYR A 96 4.05 -3.32 -2.32
C TYR A 96 3.41 -2.13 -3.02
N ILE A 97 2.67 -1.31 -2.25
CA ILE A 97 2.09 -0.06 -2.73
C ILE A 97 2.80 1.08 -2.01
N LEU A 98 3.35 2.00 -2.77
CA LEU A 98 3.91 3.25 -2.27
C LEU A 98 2.99 4.39 -2.69
N THR A 99 2.47 5.16 -1.76
CA THR A 99 1.47 6.21 -2.03
C THR A 99 1.64 7.41 -1.12
N ASN A 100 1.29 8.59 -1.63
CA ASN A 100 1.07 9.78 -0.80
C ASN A 100 -0.41 10.20 -0.79
N LEU A 101 -1.33 9.32 -1.20
CA LEU A 101 -2.76 9.50 -1.35
C LEU A 101 -3.17 10.29 -2.62
N GLU A 102 -2.26 11.02 -3.25
CA GLU A 102 -2.48 11.66 -4.55
C GLU A 102 -2.01 10.78 -5.70
N ARG A 103 -0.98 9.99 -5.46
CA ARG A 103 -0.32 9.13 -6.43
C ARG A 103 0.05 7.81 -5.77
N ALA A 104 0.14 6.76 -6.57
CA ALA A 104 0.52 5.45 -6.08
C ALA A 104 1.31 4.67 -7.13
N ILE A 105 2.26 3.87 -6.66
CA ILE A 105 2.98 2.90 -7.49
C ILE A 105 2.80 1.52 -6.88
N LEU A 106 2.48 0.55 -7.72
CA LEU A 106 2.38 -0.84 -7.34
C LEU A 106 3.64 -1.58 -7.79
N PHE A 107 4.27 -2.28 -6.86
CA PHE A 107 5.39 -3.17 -7.13
C PHE A 107 5.01 -4.60 -6.79
N ARG A 108 5.65 -5.53 -7.44
CA ARG A 108 5.66 -6.92 -7.03
C ARG A 108 7.10 -7.42 -7.01
N TYR A 109 7.42 -8.22 -6.01
CA TYR A 109 8.75 -8.79 -5.86
C TYR A 109 8.65 -10.32 -5.78
N ASP A 110 9.43 -10.99 -6.60
CA ASP A 110 9.59 -12.45 -6.55
C ASP A 110 10.94 -12.77 -5.94
N SER A 111 10.95 -13.16 -4.68
CA SER A 111 12.19 -13.43 -3.93
C SER A 111 13.00 -14.58 -4.50
N ALA A 112 12.38 -15.49 -5.25
CA ALA A 112 13.08 -16.61 -5.90
C ALA A 112 13.87 -16.17 -7.13
N ARG A 113 13.46 -15.09 -7.80
CA ARG A 113 14.01 -14.60 -9.08
C ARG A 113 14.66 -13.24 -8.98
N GLN A 114 14.11 -12.35 -8.16
CA GLN A 114 14.48 -10.94 -8.09
C GLN A 114 15.32 -10.69 -6.84
N ARG A 115 16.58 -10.40 -7.04
CA ARG A 115 17.54 -10.20 -5.94
C ARG A 115 18.04 -8.78 -5.83
N THR A 116 17.66 -7.92 -6.78
CA THR A 116 18.09 -6.53 -6.84
C THR A 116 16.90 -5.61 -7.09
N TYR A 117 17.06 -4.33 -6.79
CA TYR A 117 16.03 -3.32 -7.03
C TYR A 117 15.57 -3.28 -8.50
N GLN A 118 16.50 -3.45 -9.45
CA GLN A 118 16.18 -3.42 -10.88
C GLN A 118 15.26 -4.55 -11.32
N GLN A 119 15.15 -5.60 -10.54
CA GLN A 119 14.30 -6.76 -10.83
C GLN A 119 12.89 -6.64 -10.24
N MET A 120 12.60 -5.57 -9.51
CA MET A 120 11.24 -5.31 -9.01
C MET A 120 10.31 -4.93 -10.15
N LEU A 121 9.09 -5.45 -10.11
CA LEU A 121 8.06 -5.05 -11.05
C LEU A 121 7.59 -3.63 -10.74
N GLN A 122 7.55 -2.79 -11.78
CA GLN A 122 7.14 -1.40 -11.67
C GLN A 122 6.07 -1.10 -12.75
N PRO A 123 4.79 -1.34 -12.45
CA PRO A 123 3.72 -1.17 -13.43
C PRO A 123 3.45 0.28 -13.81
N GLY A 124 4.09 1.23 -13.17
CA GLY A 124 3.93 2.64 -13.43
C GLY A 124 3.21 3.40 -12.33
N LEU A 125 3.14 4.71 -12.51
CA LEU A 125 2.52 5.62 -11.56
C LEU A 125 1.03 5.76 -11.86
N SER A 126 0.19 5.56 -10.84
CA SER A 126 -1.23 5.89 -10.89
C SER A 126 -1.46 7.26 -10.26
N ILE A 127 -2.24 8.10 -10.94
CA ILE A 127 -2.65 9.43 -10.44
C ILE A 127 -4.06 9.31 -9.92
N ILE A 128 -4.24 9.59 -8.62
CA ILE A 128 -5.54 9.60 -7.95
C ILE A 128 -6.16 10.98 -8.08
N GLY A 129 -5.38 12.02 -7.87
CA GLY A 129 -5.74 13.42 -7.99
C GLY A 129 -4.93 14.28 -7.05
N ASP A 130 -4.92 15.59 -7.26
CA ASP A 130 -4.26 16.52 -6.34
C ASP A 130 -5.19 16.82 -5.15
N PHE A 131 -4.62 17.05 -3.96
CA PHE A 131 -5.41 17.34 -2.75
C PHE A 131 -6.38 18.50 -2.95
N GLN A 132 -5.97 19.53 -3.69
CA GLN A 132 -6.81 20.70 -3.97
C GLN A 132 -8.03 20.38 -4.84
N SER A 133 -8.02 19.27 -5.55
CA SER A 133 -9.15 18.85 -6.41
C SER A 133 -10.27 18.17 -5.63
N PHE A 134 -10.05 17.82 -4.35
CA PHE A 134 -11.03 17.16 -3.50
C PHE A 134 -11.71 18.16 -2.57
N ALA A 135 -13.04 18.07 -2.45
CA ALA A 135 -13.82 18.96 -1.59
C ALA A 135 -13.50 18.75 -0.10
N ASP A 136 -13.28 17.50 0.31
CA ASP A 136 -13.01 17.11 1.69
C ASP A 136 -12.29 15.73 1.75
N GLU A 137 -12.02 15.27 2.96
CA GLU A 137 -11.38 13.97 3.18
C GLU A 137 -12.25 12.80 2.70
N ASN A 138 -13.57 12.93 2.75
CA ASN A 138 -14.45 11.87 2.25
C ASN A 138 -14.33 11.71 0.74
N ALA A 139 -14.26 12.81 0.00
CA ALA A 139 -14.05 12.79 -1.45
C ALA A 139 -12.70 12.13 -1.81
N LEU A 140 -11.64 12.44 -1.07
CA LEU A 140 -10.36 11.81 -1.24
C LEU A 140 -10.43 10.30 -0.91
N CYS A 141 -11.06 9.93 0.17
CA CYS A 141 -11.25 8.54 0.56
C CYS A 141 -12.01 7.75 -0.51
N ASP A 142 -13.05 8.34 -1.11
CA ASP A 142 -13.79 7.71 -2.20
C ASP A 142 -12.91 7.49 -3.43
N ALA A 143 -12.11 8.47 -3.82
CA ALA A 143 -11.19 8.36 -4.95
C ALA A 143 -10.12 7.28 -4.71
N LEU A 144 -9.56 7.23 -3.50
CA LEU A 144 -8.64 6.18 -3.08
C LEU A 144 -9.29 4.80 -3.13
N SER A 145 -10.53 4.68 -2.70
CA SER A 145 -11.26 3.41 -2.71
C SER A 145 -11.48 2.89 -4.14
N ILE A 146 -11.68 3.77 -5.11
CA ILE A 146 -11.75 3.41 -6.54
C ILE A 146 -10.42 2.84 -7.02
N TYR A 147 -9.31 3.52 -6.72
CA TYR A 147 -7.97 3.04 -7.06
C TYR A 147 -7.67 1.69 -6.39
N PHE A 148 -7.89 1.59 -5.10
CA PHE A 148 -7.61 0.37 -4.34
C PHE A 148 -8.51 -0.79 -4.74
N LYS A 149 -9.75 -0.51 -5.16
CA LYS A 149 -10.68 -1.58 -5.58
C LYS A 149 -10.08 -2.41 -6.70
N ASP A 150 -9.60 -1.78 -7.76
CA ASP A 150 -9.01 -2.49 -8.89
C ASP A 150 -7.68 -3.14 -8.52
N THR A 151 -6.82 -2.41 -7.82
CA THR A 151 -5.49 -2.87 -7.41
C THR A 151 -5.56 -4.03 -6.43
N ILE A 152 -6.36 -3.91 -5.38
CA ILE A 152 -6.51 -4.95 -4.36
C ILE A 152 -7.21 -6.18 -4.94
N ASN A 153 -8.22 -6.00 -5.79
CA ASN A 153 -8.86 -7.12 -6.45
C ASN A 153 -7.84 -7.98 -7.22
N THR A 154 -6.92 -7.34 -7.93
CA THR A 154 -5.81 -8.02 -8.62
C THR A 154 -4.91 -8.77 -7.63
N ILE A 155 -4.55 -8.13 -6.52
CA ILE A 155 -3.70 -8.72 -5.49
C ILE A 155 -4.37 -9.95 -4.86
N LEU A 156 -5.65 -9.83 -4.49
CA LEU A 156 -6.39 -10.93 -3.85
C LEU A 156 -6.63 -12.10 -4.80
N ALA A 157 -6.82 -11.83 -6.10
CA ALA A 157 -6.99 -12.87 -7.10
C ALA A 157 -5.74 -13.75 -7.26
N ASP A 158 -4.61 -13.25 -6.86
CA ASP A 158 -3.30 -13.90 -6.98
C ASP A 158 -2.89 -14.69 -5.71
N ASP A 159 -3.70 -14.61 -4.68
CA ASP A 159 -3.45 -15.26 -3.39
C ASP A 159 -3.77 -16.76 -3.40
#